data_88d183cc650067e376c31b8b0f2aee0e
#
_entry.id   88d183cc650067e376c31b8b0f2aee0e
#
_cell.length_a   1.000
_cell.length_b   1.000
_cell.length_c   1.000
_cell.angle_alpha   90.00
_cell.angle_beta   90.00
_cell.angle_gamma   90.00
#
_symmetry.space_group_name_H-M   'P 1'
#
loop_
_entity.id
_entity.type
_entity.pdbx_description
1 polymer ?
#
loop_
_entity_poly.entity_id
_entity_poly.type
_entity_poly.pdbx_seq_one_letter_code
_entity_poly.pdbx_strand_id
1 'polypeptide(L)'
;MNLNIFIPAISDQTVVDESILPLLQEAIAEGLFVYPYYISPQQTEKASLVFGYLFAQCVRNQTFALALDGDNPVGFEAYLRSPFCDCFKTPNIYDGLLTFVSKPYRRKGVSTRLRKFLLKTGGFKQGDIFRFGVKKGNAGGYLSVDKLSKELNINMVETGVTYEGQLTHQLDI
;
A
#
# COMPACT_ATOMS: atom_id res chain seq x y z
N MET A 1 5.37 -17.94 11.63
CA MET A 1 5.58 -16.60 11.05
C MET A 1 5.45 -15.58 12.17
N ASN A 2 6.55 -14.99 12.55
CA ASN A 2 6.62 -13.93 13.56
C ASN A 2 6.85 -12.59 12.85
N LEU A 3 5.76 -11.95 12.42
CA LEU A 3 5.86 -10.70 11.67
C LEU A 3 6.13 -9.52 12.60
N ASN A 4 7.24 -8.84 12.34
CA ASN A 4 7.52 -7.49 12.81
C ASN A 4 7.01 -6.49 11.77
N ILE A 5 6.07 -5.61 12.13
CA ILE A 5 5.52 -4.59 11.24
C ILE A 5 5.79 -3.23 11.85
N PHE A 6 6.38 -2.33 11.08
CA PHE A 6 6.76 -1.00 11.54
C PHE A 6 6.74 0.04 10.40
N ILE A 7 6.77 1.31 10.77
CA ILE A 7 6.97 2.44 9.86
C ILE A 7 8.47 2.74 9.90
N PRO A 8 9.21 2.57 8.78
CA PRO A 8 10.65 2.85 8.75
C PRO A 8 10.93 4.34 8.92
N ALA A 9 12.08 4.68 9.49
CA ALA A 9 12.57 6.06 9.50
C ALA A 9 13.12 6.43 8.11
N ILE A 10 12.87 7.67 7.67
CA ILE A 10 13.40 8.16 6.37
C ILE A 10 14.92 8.14 6.32
N SER A 11 15.58 8.36 7.48
CA SER A 11 17.04 8.38 7.59
C SER A 11 17.66 6.99 7.59
N ASP A 12 16.86 5.93 7.63
CA ASP A 12 17.38 4.57 7.67
C ASP A 12 17.62 4.04 6.26
N GLN A 13 18.76 4.40 5.71
CA GLN A 13 19.18 3.96 4.37
C GLN A 13 19.33 2.44 4.30
N THR A 14 19.75 1.80 5.37
CA THR A 14 19.89 0.34 5.44
C THR A 14 18.55 -0.36 5.22
N VAL A 15 17.49 0.12 5.87
CA VAL A 15 16.14 -0.43 5.66
C VAL A 15 15.67 -0.21 4.21
N VAL A 16 15.99 0.95 3.62
CA VAL A 16 15.66 1.21 2.22
C VAL A 16 16.37 0.22 1.31
N ASP A 17 17.68 0.09 1.45
CA ASP A 17 18.52 -0.70 0.54
C ASP A 17 18.32 -2.21 0.72
N GLU A 18 18.21 -2.69 1.96
CA GLU A 18 18.15 -4.12 2.27
C GLU A 18 16.74 -4.68 2.32
N SER A 19 15.73 -3.85 2.50
CA SER A 19 14.35 -4.33 2.67
C SER A 19 13.39 -3.80 1.61
N ILE A 20 13.35 -2.49 1.38
CA ILE A 20 12.35 -1.88 0.49
C ILE A 20 12.71 -2.11 -0.97
N LEU A 21 13.94 -1.84 -1.37
CA LEU A 21 14.37 -1.98 -2.77
C LEU A 21 14.26 -3.42 -3.29
N PRO A 22 14.70 -4.47 -2.56
CA PRO A 22 14.52 -5.84 -3.01
C PRO A 22 13.06 -6.23 -3.20
N LEU A 23 12.18 -5.86 -2.26
CA LEU A 23 10.74 -6.09 -2.41
C LEU A 23 10.13 -5.34 -3.59
N LEU A 24 10.57 -4.11 -3.84
CA LEU A 24 10.13 -3.31 -4.98
C LEU A 24 10.58 -3.96 -6.29
N GLN A 25 11.81 -4.44 -6.37
CA GLN A 25 12.34 -5.13 -7.55
C GLN A 25 11.56 -6.43 -7.83
N GLU A 26 11.27 -7.22 -6.79
CA GLU A 26 10.42 -8.42 -6.90
C GLU A 26 9.04 -8.05 -7.43
N ALA A 27 8.46 -7.00 -6.89
CA ALA A 27 7.17 -6.50 -7.29
C ALA A 27 7.15 -6.04 -8.76
N ILE A 28 8.15 -5.27 -9.22
CA ILE A 28 8.28 -4.82 -10.61
C ILE A 28 8.45 -6.01 -11.55
N ALA A 29 9.25 -7.02 -11.17
CA ALA A 29 9.46 -8.22 -11.97
C ALA A 29 8.17 -9.03 -12.19
N GLU A 30 7.20 -8.93 -11.27
CA GLU A 30 5.88 -9.55 -11.40
C GLU A 30 4.88 -8.73 -12.25
N GLY A 31 5.28 -7.58 -12.75
CA GLY A 31 4.38 -6.67 -13.47
C GLY A 31 3.45 -5.93 -12.51
N LEU A 32 3.97 -4.88 -11.91
CA LEU A 32 3.21 -4.06 -10.97
C LEU A 32 2.15 -3.23 -11.64
N PHE A 33 1.01 -3.24 -11.01
CA PHE A 33 0.01 -2.22 -11.24
C PHE A 33 0.07 -1.19 -10.12
N VAL A 34 0.47 0.03 -10.47
CA VAL A 34 0.41 1.18 -9.56
C VAL A 34 -0.64 2.11 -10.11
N TYR A 35 -1.71 2.26 -9.38
CA TYR A 35 -2.77 3.18 -9.77
C TYR A 35 -2.23 4.60 -10.01
N PRO A 36 -2.52 5.24 -11.16
CA PRO A 36 -3.29 4.71 -12.29
C PRO A 36 -2.43 4.05 -13.39
N TYR A 37 -1.17 3.73 -13.14
CA TYR A 37 -0.20 3.33 -14.15
C TYR A 37 0.20 1.86 -14.05
N TYR A 38 0.27 1.20 -15.20
CA TYR A 38 0.95 -0.08 -15.33
C TYR A 38 2.44 0.16 -15.61
N ILE A 39 3.30 -0.45 -14.81
CA ILE A 39 4.75 -0.41 -15.03
C ILE A 39 5.18 -1.76 -15.54
N SER A 40 5.64 -1.77 -16.80
CA SER A 40 6.18 -2.98 -17.40
C SER A 40 7.54 -3.32 -16.79
N PRO A 41 7.94 -4.61 -16.81
CA PRO A 41 9.26 -5.03 -16.35
C PRO A 41 10.42 -4.30 -17.05
N GLN A 42 10.22 -3.84 -18.31
CA GLN A 42 11.22 -3.09 -19.07
C GLN A 42 11.44 -1.65 -18.60
N GLN A 43 10.57 -1.13 -17.73
CA GLN A 43 10.65 0.23 -17.19
C GLN A 43 11.25 0.29 -15.78
N THR A 44 11.91 -0.79 -15.34
CA THR A 44 12.36 -1.01 -13.95
C THR A 44 13.19 0.14 -13.40
N GLU A 45 14.17 0.64 -14.17
CA GLU A 45 15.07 1.69 -13.68
C GLU A 45 14.34 3.01 -13.41
N LYS A 46 13.53 3.47 -14.37
CA LYS A 46 12.71 4.68 -14.22
C LYS A 46 11.66 4.52 -13.12
N ALA A 47 11.06 3.34 -13.03
CA ALA A 47 10.09 3.02 -12.00
C ALA A 47 10.74 3.10 -10.61
N SER A 48 11.92 2.53 -10.40
CA SER A 48 12.61 2.55 -9.12
C SER A 48 12.88 3.97 -8.62
N LEU A 49 13.27 4.89 -9.50
CA LEU A 49 13.49 6.31 -9.15
C LEU A 49 12.19 7.00 -8.71
N VAL A 50 11.11 6.83 -9.49
CA VAL A 50 9.80 7.41 -9.17
C VAL A 50 9.27 6.85 -7.85
N PHE A 51 9.37 5.54 -7.66
CA PHE A 51 8.93 4.89 -6.43
C PHE A 51 9.74 5.30 -5.22
N GLY A 52 11.06 5.43 -5.33
CA GLY A 52 11.90 5.93 -4.25
C GLY A 52 11.39 7.28 -3.73
N TYR A 53 11.06 8.20 -4.64
CA TYR A 53 10.48 9.50 -4.27
C TYR A 53 9.10 9.35 -3.60
N LEU A 54 8.18 8.56 -4.19
CA LEU A 54 6.84 8.39 -3.66
C LEU A 54 6.85 7.68 -2.30
N PHE A 55 7.69 6.66 -2.13
CA PHE A 55 7.83 5.99 -0.84
C PHE A 55 8.42 6.89 0.24
N ALA A 56 9.38 7.75 -0.09
CA ALA A 56 9.89 8.75 0.85
C ALA A 56 8.76 9.69 1.33
N GLN A 57 7.83 10.07 0.45
CA GLN A 57 6.65 10.84 0.85
C GLN A 57 5.74 10.05 1.78
N CYS A 58 5.47 8.77 1.46
CA CYS A 58 4.65 7.91 2.30
C CYS A 58 5.26 7.71 3.69
N VAL A 59 6.59 7.53 3.78
CA VAL A 59 7.30 7.40 5.06
C VAL A 59 7.21 8.70 5.87
N ARG A 60 7.44 9.86 5.25
CA ARG A 60 7.28 11.17 5.91
C ARG A 60 5.89 11.39 6.49
N ASN A 61 4.88 10.96 5.77
CA ASN A 61 3.48 11.08 6.18
C ASN A 61 3.02 9.97 7.12
N GLN A 62 3.90 9.05 7.50
CA GLN A 62 3.57 7.86 8.31
C GLN A 62 2.51 6.96 7.66
N THR A 63 2.50 6.90 6.31
CA THR A 63 1.56 6.12 5.51
C THR A 63 2.22 4.96 4.76
N PHE A 64 3.39 4.54 5.22
CA PHE A 64 4.15 3.39 4.74
C PHE A 64 4.42 2.42 5.88
N ALA A 65 4.18 1.13 5.66
CA ALA A 65 4.56 0.07 6.59
C ALA A 65 5.34 -1.04 5.90
N LEU A 66 6.33 -1.55 6.59
CA LEU A 66 7.15 -2.69 6.19
C LEU A 66 6.90 -3.87 7.13
N ALA A 67 6.86 -5.07 6.58
CA ALA A 67 6.75 -6.31 7.34
C ALA A 67 8.01 -7.17 7.13
N LEU A 68 8.59 -7.64 8.23
CA LEU A 68 9.70 -8.60 8.26
C LEU A 68 9.25 -9.89 8.94
N ASP A 69 9.77 -11.04 8.50
CA ASP A 69 9.73 -12.34 9.22
C ASP A 69 11.15 -12.67 9.64
N GLY A 70 11.49 -12.41 10.92
CA GLY A 70 12.88 -12.24 11.34
C GLY A 70 13.49 -11.03 10.64
N ASP A 71 14.63 -11.24 9.96
CA ASP A 71 15.31 -10.20 9.17
C ASP A 71 14.89 -10.19 7.69
N ASN A 72 14.00 -11.10 7.28
CA ASN A 72 13.58 -11.18 5.89
C ASN A 72 12.45 -10.23 5.58
N PRO A 73 12.59 -9.30 4.62
CA PRO A 73 11.51 -8.46 4.17
C PRO A 73 10.47 -9.29 3.40
N VAL A 74 9.21 -9.21 3.82
CA VAL A 74 8.14 -10.07 3.29
C VAL A 74 7.01 -9.31 2.61
N GLY A 75 6.93 -8.00 2.83
CA GLY A 75 5.92 -7.17 2.17
C GLY A 75 5.85 -5.76 2.72
N PHE A 76 5.18 -4.91 1.98
CA PHE A 76 4.91 -3.52 2.37
C PHE A 76 3.54 -3.06 1.91
N GLU A 77 3.09 -1.97 2.51
CA GLU A 77 1.86 -1.23 2.16
C GLU A 77 2.17 0.26 2.16
N ALA A 78 1.72 0.99 1.14
CA ALA A 78 1.96 2.41 0.99
C ALA A 78 0.70 3.15 0.53
N TYR A 79 0.39 4.28 1.16
CA TYR A 79 -0.68 5.19 0.78
C TYR A 79 -0.12 6.58 0.52
N LEU A 80 -0.51 7.18 -0.59
CA LEU A 80 -0.14 8.54 -0.94
C LEU A 80 -1.30 9.49 -0.62
N ARG A 81 -1.03 10.54 0.13
CA ARG A 81 -2.02 11.60 0.36
C ARG A 81 -2.31 12.33 -0.95
N SER A 82 -3.58 12.40 -1.32
CA SER A 82 -3.99 13.10 -2.53
C SER A 82 -3.69 14.60 -2.42
N PRO A 83 -3.05 15.23 -3.42
CA PRO A 83 -2.71 16.64 -3.39
C PRO A 83 -3.95 17.57 -3.43
N PHE A 84 -5.11 17.03 -3.78
CA PHE A 84 -6.35 17.83 -3.90
C PHE A 84 -7.10 18.02 -2.57
N CYS A 85 -6.61 17.42 -1.48
CA CYS A 85 -7.30 17.46 -0.18
C CYS A 85 -7.20 18.80 0.55
N ASP A 86 -6.19 19.62 0.26
CA ASP A 86 -5.88 20.80 1.07
C ASP A 86 -6.71 22.05 0.69
N CYS A 87 -7.41 22.02 -0.45
CA CYS A 87 -8.05 23.22 -0.98
C CYS A 87 -9.39 23.57 -0.33
N PHE A 88 -10.08 22.62 0.37
CA PHE A 88 -11.51 22.83 0.69
C PHE A 88 -11.96 22.35 2.08
N LYS A 89 -11.10 22.16 3.06
CA LYS A 89 -11.47 21.60 4.39
C LYS A 89 -12.20 20.25 4.31
N THR A 90 -11.97 19.50 3.26
CA THR A 90 -12.49 18.14 3.08
C THR A 90 -11.66 17.15 3.90
N PRO A 91 -12.19 15.96 4.22
CA PRO A 91 -11.39 14.91 4.82
C PRO A 91 -10.16 14.60 3.95
N ASN A 92 -9.04 14.22 4.57
CA ASN A 92 -7.88 13.80 3.77
C ASN A 92 -8.25 12.56 2.97
N ILE A 93 -7.81 12.52 1.72
CA ILE A 93 -7.97 11.36 0.86
C ILE A 93 -6.59 10.72 0.68
N TYR A 94 -6.51 9.44 0.94
CA TYR A 94 -5.31 8.64 0.75
C TYR A 94 -5.54 7.60 -0.35
N ASP A 95 -4.73 7.66 -1.38
CA ASP A 95 -4.76 6.70 -2.47
C ASP A 95 -3.77 5.57 -2.20
N GLY A 96 -4.23 4.33 -2.27
CA GLY A 96 -3.37 3.14 -2.18
C GLY A 96 -2.35 3.15 -3.31
N LEU A 97 -1.11 3.47 -2.97
CA LEU A 97 -0.02 3.52 -3.93
C LEU A 97 0.37 2.11 -4.36
N LEU A 98 0.67 1.25 -3.39
CA LEU A 98 1.09 -0.12 -3.63
C LEU A 98 0.97 -0.97 -2.38
N THR A 99 0.43 -2.16 -2.55
CA THR A 99 0.53 -3.27 -1.60
C THR A 99 1.27 -4.41 -2.25
N PHE A 100 2.35 -4.83 -1.65
CA PHE A 100 3.11 -5.98 -2.12
C PHE A 100 3.41 -6.97 -1.00
N VAL A 101 3.30 -8.26 -1.32
CA VAL A 101 3.69 -9.38 -0.44
C VAL A 101 4.40 -10.40 -1.29
N SER A 102 5.62 -10.77 -0.89
CA SER A 102 6.43 -11.81 -1.54
C SER A 102 5.69 -13.14 -1.63
N LYS A 103 5.86 -13.85 -2.74
CA LYS A 103 5.09 -15.08 -3.07
C LYS A 103 4.99 -16.09 -1.91
N PRO A 104 6.08 -16.45 -1.20
CA PRO A 104 6.00 -17.44 -0.12
C PRO A 104 5.12 -17.03 1.05
N TYR A 105 4.80 -15.72 1.16
CA TYR A 105 4.05 -15.13 2.26
C TYR A 105 2.62 -14.74 1.91
N ARG A 106 2.21 -14.93 0.65
CA ARG A 106 0.84 -14.65 0.20
C ARG A 106 -0.16 -15.59 0.84
N ARG A 107 -1.41 -15.13 0.96
CA ARG A 107 -2.53 -15.85 1.60
C ARG A 107 -2.33 -16.19 3.07
N LYS A 108 -1.31 -15.61 3.71
CA LYS A 108 -1.02 -15.75 5.15
C LYS A 108 -1.47 -14.53 5.97
N GLY A 109 -2.24 -13.63 5.38
CA GLY A 109 -2.81 -12.44 6.04
C GLY A 109 -1.84 -11.28 6.20
N VAL A 110 -0.68 -11.28 5.54
CA VAL A 110 0.35 -10.23 5.67
C VAL A 110 -0.21 -8.87 5.27
N SER A 111 -0.87 -8.75 4.10
CA SER A 111 -1.41 -7.46 3.65
C SER A 111 -2.51 -6.93 4.59
N THR A 112 -3.37 -7.79 5.11
CA THR A 112 -4.38 -7.39 6.09
C THR A 112 -3.75 -6.85 7.37
N ARG A 113 -2.66 -7.49 7.85
CA ARG A 113 -1.92 -7.03 9.02
C ARG A 113 -1.21 -5.69 8.79
N LEU A 114 -0.60 -5.49 7.62
CA LEU A 114 0.02 -4.23 7.22
C LEU A 114 -1.00 -3.09 7.21
N ARG A 115 -2.15 -3.28 6.57
CA ARG A 115 -3.24 -2.29 6.57
C ARG A 115 -3.75 -1.99 7.96
N LYS A 116 -4.05 -3.02 8.73
CA LYS A 116 -4.53 -2.86 10.11
C LYS A 116 -3.53 -2.13 10.98
N PHE A 117 -2.24 -2.40 10.81
CA PHE A 117 -1.17 -1.68 11.50
C PHE A 117 -1.17 -0.21 11.10
N LEU A 118 -1.14 0.12 9.81
CA LEU A 118 -1.16 1.50 9.32
C LEU A 118 -2.39 2.27 9.79
N LEU A 119 -3.59 1.68 9.72
CA LEU A 119 -4.82 2.32 10.18
C LEU A 119 -4.82 2.65 11.67
N LYS A 120 -4.06 1.88 12.47
CA LYS A 120 -3.95 2.10 13.92
C LYS A 120 -2.81 3.03 14.33
N THR A 121 -1.70 3.00 13.61
CA THR A 121 -0.44 3.64 14.01
C THR A 121 0.05 4.70 13.03
N GLY A 122 -0.52 4.74 11.83
CA GLY A 122 -0.16 5.68 10.78
C GLY A 122 -0.66 7.09 11.04
N GLY A 123 -0.33 7.99 10.12
CA GLY A 123 -0.69 9.41 10.19
C GLY A 123 -2.16 9.72 9.85
N PHE A 124 -3.06 8.75 9.96
CA PHE A 124 -4.48 8.87 9.60
C PHE A 124 -5.34 9.38 10.75
N LYS A 125 -6.44 10.05 10.42
CA LYS A 125 -7.38 10.61 11.39
C LYS A 125 -8.79 10.10 11.13
N GLN A 126 -9.62 10.14 12.15
CA GLN A 126 -11.04 9.86 11.99
C GLN A 126 -11.66 10.80 10.95
N GLY A 127 -12.40 10.26 10.02
CA GLY A 127 -12.98 10.98 8.88
C GLY A 127 -12.10 10.99 7.62
N ASP A 128 -10.87 10.48 7.67
CA ASP A 128 -10.04 10.32 6.48
C ASP A 128 -10.62 9.24 5.56
N ILE A 129 -10.40 9.41 4.27
CA ILE A 129 -10.92 8.53 3.22
C ILE A 129 -9.76 7.76 2.59
N PHE A 130 -9.91 6.45 2.49
CA PHE A 130 -8.97 5.57 1.79
C PHE A 130 -9.56 5.09 0.49
N ARG A 131 -8.82 5.30 -0.60
CA ARG A 131 -9.15 4.73 -1.90
C ARG A 131 -8.08 3.74 -2.32
N PHE A 132 -8.49 2.62 -2.87
CA PHE A 132 -7.56 1.64 -3.42
C PHE A 132 -8.20 0.93 -4.61
N GLY A 133 -7.35 0.57 -5.56
CA GLY A 133 -7.74 -0.21 -6.72
C GLY A 133 -7.44 -1.69 -6.50
N VAL A 134 -8.40 -2.55 -6.86
CA VAL A 134 -8.16 -3.98 -6.93
C VAL A 134 -8.27 -4.42 -8.39
N LYS A 135 -7.22 -5.00 -8.94
CA LYS A 135 -7.21 -5.51 -10.31
C LYS A 135 -8.34 -6.52 -10.49
N LYS A 136 -9.13 -6.38 -11.54
CA LYS A 136 -10.18 -7.35 -11.90
C LYS A 136 -9.59 -8.76 -11.94
N GLY A 137 -10.21 -9.70 -11.23
CA GLY A 137 -9.70 -11.07 -11.08
C GLY A 137 -8.71 -11.28 -9.93
N ASN A 138 -8.27 -10.23 -9.22
CA ASN A 138 -7.47 -10.38 -8.01
C ASN A 138 -8.38 -10.61 -6.79
N ALA A 139 -8.95 -11.82 -6.71
CA ALA A 139 -9.81 -12.20 -5.59
C ALA A 139 -9.11 -12.06 -4.22
N GLY A 140 -7.79 -12.29 -4.16
CA GLY A 140 -7.03 -12.15 -2.91
C GLY A 140 -6.95 -10.71 -2.42
N GLY A 141 -6.82 -9.75 -3.32
CA GLY A 141 -6.87 -8.32 -2.99
C GLY A 141 -8.23 -7.91 -2.44
N TYR A 142 -9.30 -8.29 -3.13
CA TYR A 142 -10.67 -8.01 -2.69
C TYR A 142 -10.97 -8.61 -1.31
N LEU A 143 -10.69 -9.91 -1.12
CA LEU A 143 -10.93 -10.58 0.16
C LEU A 143 -10.13 -9.95 1.31
N SER A 144 -8.92 -9.46 1.05
CA SER A 144 -8.12 -8.77 2.07
C SER A 144 -8.79 -7.49 2.55
N VAL A 145 -9.42 -6.75 1.66
CA VAL A 145 -10.10 -5.49 1.99
C VAL A 145 -11.45 -5.74 2.64
N ASP A 146 -12.25 -6.66 2.11
CA ASP A 146 -13.53 -7.06 2.70
C ASP A 146 -13.33 -7.56 4.14
N LYS A 147 -12.31 -8.39 4.37
CA LYS A 147 -11.95 -8.84 5.71
C LYS A 147 -11.58 -7.68 6.64
N LEU A 148 -10.79 -6.72 6.14
CA LEU A 148 -10.39 -5.55 6.91
C LEU A 148 -11.60 -4.69 7.30
N SER A 149 -12.50 -4.42 6.36
CA SER A 149 -13.71 -3.62 6.61
C SER A 149 -14.57 -4.25 7.71
N LYS A 150 -14.76 -5.57 7.67
CA LYS A 150 -15.48 -6.33 8.69
C LYS A 150 -14.80 -6.32 10.05
N GLU A 151 -13.48 -6.53 10.09
CA GLU A 151 -12.71 -6.55 11.35
C GLU A 151 -12.65 -5.19 12.04
N LEU A 152 -12.66 -4.10 11.28
CA LEU A 152 -12.59 -2.74 11.80
C LEU A 152 -13.96 -2.06 11.91
N ASN A 153 -15.02 -2.73 11.47
CA ASN A 153 -16.38 -2.17 11.36
C ASN A 153 -16.40 -0.86 10.56
N ILE A 154 -15.65 -0.84 9.46
CA ILE A 154 -15.53 0.31 8.56
C ILE A 154 -16.38 0.04 7.32
N ASN A 155 -17.16 1.02 6.90
CA ASN A 155 -17.97 0.89 5.69
C ASN A 155 -17.07 0.89 4.44
N MET A 156 -17.25 -0.12 3.59
CA MET A 156 -16.58 -0.23 2.30
C MET A 156 -17.57 0.01 1.17
N VAL A 157 -17.31 1.03 0.39
CA VAL A 157 -18.14 1.39 -0.77
C VAL A 157 -17.35 1.16 -2.06
N GLU A 158 -17.94 0.44 -3.00
CA GLU A 158 -17.42 0.34 -4.35
C GLU A 158 -17.76 1.64 -5.10
N THR A 159 -16.73 2.39 -5.51
CA THR A 159 -16.89 3.71 -6.10
C THR A 159 -16.86 3.73 -7.62
N GLY A 160 -16.58 2.60 -8.25
CA GLY A 160 -16.62 2.45 -9.70
C GLY A 160 -15.48 1.65 -10.30
N VAL A 161 -15.38 1.68 -11.62
CA VAL A 161 -14.34 1.03 -12.38
C VAL A 161 -13.34 2.07 -12.83
N THR A 162 -12.07 1.85 -12.52
CA THR A 162 -11.01 2.73 -12.98
C THR A 162 -10.60 2.42 -14.40
N TYR A 163 -9.77 3.29 -14.89
CA TYR A 163 -8.89 3.11 -16.01
C TYR A 163 -8.31 1.67 -16.00
N GLU A 164 -8.47 0.91 -17.07
CA GLU A 164 -8.07 -0.50 -17.21
C GLU A 164 -8.85 -1.55 -16.38
N GLY A 165 -10.05 -1.25 -15.94
CA GLY A 165 -10.94 -2.26 -15.34
C GLY A 165 -10.61 -2.68 -13.92
N GLN A 166 -9.95 -1.81 -13.14
CA GLN A 166 -9.85 -1.99 -11.70
C GLN A 166 -11.13 -1.54 -11.01
N LEU A 167 -11.54 -2.29 -10.01
CA LEU A 167 -12.58 -1.88 -9.07
C LEU A 167 -11.97 -0.98 -8.01
N THR A 168 -12.48 0.23 -7.89
CA THR A 168 -12.10 1.15 -6.81
C THR A 168 -13.02 1.00 -5.62
N HIS A 169 -12.42 1.04 -4.45
CA HIS A 169 -13.10 0.92 -3.18
C HIS A 169 -12.70 2.09 -2.30
N GLN A 170 -13.62 2.53 -1.47
CA GLN A 170 -13.42 3.58 -0.48
C GLN A 170 -13.72 3.01 0.90
N LEU A 171 -12.82 3.29 1.85
CA LEU A 171 -13.03 3.07 3.27
C LEU A 171 -13.11 4.43 3.96
N ASP A 172 -14.21 4.68 4.65
CA ASP A 172 -14.38 5.85 5.50
C ASP A 172 -13.98 5.47 6.93
N ILE A 173 -12.93 6.09 7.46
CA ILE A 173 -12.35 5.77 8.78
C ILE A 173 -12.96 6.64 9.88
#